data_f7675a42b56adf8bf28ed841f2c85775
#
_entry.id   f7675a42b56adf8bf28ed841f2c85775
#
_cell.length_a   1.000
_cell.length_b   1.000
_cell.length_c   1.000
_cell.angle_alpha   90.00
_cell.angle_beta   90.00
_cell.angle_gamma   90.00
#
_symmetry.space_group_name_H-M   'P 1'
#
loop_
_entity.id
_entity.type
_entity.pdbx_description
1 polymer ?
#
loop_
_entity_poly.entity_id
_entity_poly.type
_entity_poly.pdbx_seq_one_letter_code
_entity_poly.pdbx_strand_id
1 'polypeptide(L)'
;MKSTQLAQISLTKDLTGATTNPIYLSTAYQHEKLGCSTGFDYTRTKNPTRSQFEEAFAKLEGGKYSFATSSGMASIQLICNLFKPNDEILVSFDLYGGTFRLFEFYEKQYNIKFKYIDFSNIDEVNASLTENTRAFFIEPISNPLMFSVDLDPLYAIAQEHNILTIIDNTFLTPYLSTPLKDGADIVLHSATKYISGHNDVLAGVVTVADDNLGELLGQFHNMIGATLSPFDSYLLVRGLKTLHLRLDRATENARKLAESLQSVNSIEEVLYSGRTGMLSIRLKQDYSVDRFLQNIDLCIFAESLGGTETFITFPYTQTHVDMADEEKDKRGIDEYLLRLSIGIEDYEDIYQDILQALKKSKKEGVSLWAIQKKLH
;
A
#
# COMPACT_ATOMS: atom_id res chain seq x y z
N MET A 1 16.29 14.53 10.06
CA MET A 1 16.97 13.44 9.32
C MET A 1 16.20 12.14 9.57
N LYS A 2 15.38 11.75 8.59
CA LYS A 2 14.47 10.58 8.71
C LYS A 2 15.18 9.26 8.98
N SER A 3 16.36 9.02 8.38
CA SER A 3 17.13 7.77 8.58
C SER A 3 17.54 7.55 10.05
N THR A 4 17.96 8.60 10.76
CA THR A 4 18.28 8.51 12.19
C THR A 4 17.03 8.23 13.03
N GLN A 5 15.89 8.86 12.70
CA GLN A 5 14.61 8.60 13.39
C GLN A 5 14.18 7.13 13.21
N LEU A 6 14.33 6.58 12.01
CA LEU A 6 14.03 5.18 11.71
C LEU A 6 14.97 4.23 12.47
N ALA A 7 16.28 4.45 12.40
CA ALA A 7 17.25 3.59 13.08
C ALA A 7 17.07 3.54 14.60
N GLN A 8 16.60 4.64 15.21
CA GLN A 8 16.37 4.78 16.65
C GLN A 8 14.89 4.75 17.04
N ILE A 9 14.02 4.34 16.12
CA ILE A 9 12.58 4.34 16.38
C ILE A 9 12.23 3.48 17.60
N SER A 10 11.33 3.99 18.42
CA SER A 10 10.81 3.29 19.60
C SER A 10 11.87 2.86 20.63
N LEU A 11 13.06 3.47 20.63
CA LEU A 11 14.03 3.27 21.71
C LEU A 11 13.53 3.98 22.98
N THR A 12 13.09 3.19 23.97
CA THR A 12 12.72 3.67 25.31
C THR A 12 13.74 3.21 26.32
N LYS A 13 13.93 3.99 27.39
CA LYS A 13 14.71 3.54 28.54
C LYS A 13 13.86 2.58 29.36
N ASP A 14 14.24 1.33 29.34
CA ASP A 14 13.63 0.27 30.13
C ASP A 14 14.40 0.14 31.47
N LEU A 15 13.74 -0.40 32.51
CA LEU A 15 14.34 -0.58 33.84
C LEU A 15 15.54 -1.51 33.85
N THR A 16 15.63 -2.42 32.86
CA THR A 16 16.74 -3.37 32.69
C THR A 16 17.90 -2.80 31.90
N GLY A 17 17.72 -1.66 31.22
CA GLY A 17 18.68 -1.10 30.29
C GLY A 17 18.71 -1.83 28.93
N ALA A 18 17.69 -2.64 28.61
CA ALA A 18 17.58 -3.33 27.34
C ALA A 18 17.56 -2.35 26.17
N THR A 19 18.30 -2.66 25.10
CA THR A 19 18.35 -1.85 23.85
C THR A 19 17.23 -2.20 22.88
N THR A 20 16.41 -3.19 23.20
CA THR A 20 15.23 -3.63 22.47
C THR A 20 14.05 -3.66 23.42
N ASN A 21 12.91 -3.15 22.99
CA ASN A 21 11.71 -3.10 23.82
C ASN A 21 11.15 -4.51 24.10
N PRO A 22 10.63 -4.79 25.32
CA PRO A 22 10.00 -6.05 25.61
C PRO A 22 8.67 -6.22 24.86
N ILE A 23 8.27 -7.49 24.68
CA ILE A 23 6.97 -7.83 24.08
C ILE A 23 6.01 -8.20 25.22
N TYR A 24 4.93 -7.44 25.38
CA TYR A 24 3.89 -7.67 26.38
C TYR A 24 2.73 -8.45 25.75
N LEU A 25 2.68 -9.77 25.99
CA LEU A 25 1.63 -10.65 25.45
C LEU A 25 0.37 -10.71 26.33
N SER A 26 0.37 -10.01 27.49
CA SER A 26 -0.77 -10.02 28.40
C SER A 26 -2.01 -9.44 27.74
N THR A 27 -3.16 -10.10 27.92
CA THR A 27 -4.47 -9.60 27.49
C THR A 27 -5.12 -8.69 28.52
N ALA A 28 -4.79 -8.83 29.81
CA ALA A 28 -5.35 -8.06 30.92
C ALA A 28 -4.24 -7.57 31.85
N TYR A 29 -4.51 -6.49 32.57
CA TYR A 29 -3.55 -5.85 33.46
C TYR A 29 -4.18 -5.67 34.85
N GLN A 30 -3.38 -5.88 35.91
CA GLN A 30 -3.81 -5.72 37.27
C GLN A 30 -3.93 -4.25 37.62
N HIS A 31 -5.03 -3.86 38.27
CA HIS A 31 -5.20 -2.57 38.89
C HIS A 31 -4.67 -2.62 40.34
N GLU A 32 -4.05 -1.54 40.79
CA GLU A 32 -3.59 -1.44 42.18
C GLU A 32 -4.77 -1.43 43.16
N LYS A 33 -5.83 -0.66 42.83
CA LYS A 33 -7.08 -0.55 43.57
C LYS A 33 -8.18 -0.03 42.63
N LEU A 34 -9.41 0.03 43.14
CA LEU A 34 -10.55 0.56 42.39
C LEU A 34 -10.27 2.00 41.90
N GLY A 35 -10.41 2.22 40.61
CA GLY A 35 -10.15 3.50 39.95
C GLY A 35 -8.67 3.85 39.72
N CYS A 36 -7.73 2.94 40.01
CA CYS A 36 -6.29 3.14 39.80
C CYS A 36 -5.74 2.16 38.76
N SER A 37 -5.83 2.55 37.45
CA SER A 37 -5.20 1.85 36.34
C SER A 37 -3.74 2.29 36.19
N THR A 38 -2.90 1.40 35.65
CA THR A 38 -1.53 1.73 35.21
C THR A 38 -1.52 2.45 33.85
N GLY A 39 -2.70 2.69 33.27
CA GLY A 39 -2.88 3.19 31.88
C GLY A 39 -3.07 2.06 30.87
N PHE A 40 -3.01 0.80 31.34
CA PHE A 40 -3.31 -0.39 30.56
C PHE A 40 -4.32 -1.23 31.35
N ASP A 41 -5.41 -1.61 30.74
CA ASP A 41 -6.49 -2.40 31.32
C ASP A 41 -6.72 -3.67 30.55
N TYR A 42 -6.81 -3.56 29.23
CA TYR A 42 -7.08 -4.66 28.32
C TYR A 42 -6.41 -4.43 26.96
N THR A 43 -5.77 -5.46 26.41
CA THR A 43 -4.91 -5.35 25.21
C THR A 43 -5.64 -4.87 23.95
N ARG A 44 -6.93 -5.19 23.77
CA ARG A 44 -7.71 -4.65 22.66
C ARG A 44 -7.75 -3.11 22.71
N THR A 45 -7.93 -2.54 23.89
CA THR A 45 -7.96 -1.09 24.09
C THR A 45 -6.56 -0.50 23.98
N LYS A 46 -5.60 -1.01 24.78
CA LYS A 46 -4.22 -0.50 24.80
C LYS A 46 -3.25 -1.60 25.22
N ASN A 47 -2.14 -1.73 24.51
CA ASN A 47 -1.07 -2.68 24.83
C ASN A 47 0.28 -1.97 24.80
N PRO A 48 1.20 -2.19 25.76
CA PRO A 48 2.47 -1.46 25.82
C PRO A 48 3.32 -1.59 24.54
N THR A 49 3.40 -2.78 23.93
CA THR A 49 4.20 -3.00 22.72
C THR A 49 3.55 -2.34 21.50
N ARG A 50 2.22 -2.49 21.34
CA ARG A 50 1.49 -1.82 20.25
C ARG A 50 1.55 -0.30 20.39
N SER A 51 1.37 0.24 21.58
CA SER A 51 1.45 1.68 21.85
C SER A 51 2.81 2.27 21.50
N GLN A 52 3.90 1.53 21.74
CA GLN A 52 5.24 1.98 21.32
C GLN A 52 5.37 2.12 19.82
N PHE A 53 4.79 1.18 19.04
CA PHE A 53 4.74 1.30 17.59
C PHE A 53 3.87 2.49 17.17
N GLU A 54 2.64 2.58 17.69
CA GLU A 54 1.67 3.62 17.36
C GLU A 54 2.23 5.03 17.65
N GLU A 55 2.78 5.27 18.84
CA GLU A 55 3.38 6.55 19.22
C GLU A 55 4.60 6.93 18.36
N ALA A 56 5.45 5.95 18.06
CA ALA A 56 6.64 6.17 17.25
C ALA A 56 6.26 6.45 15.78
N PHE A 57 5.26 5.73 15.25
CA PHE A 57 4.78 5.88 13.89
C PHE A 57 4.04 7.22 13.70
N ALA A 58 3.22 7.64 14.67
CA ALA A 58 2.58 8.96 14.65
C ALA A 58 3.61 10.09 14.48
N LYS A 59 4.68 10.06 15.27
CA LYS A 59 5.78 11.05 15.16
C LYS A 59 6.50 11.00 13.82
N LEU A 60 6.69 9.80 13.27
CA LEU A 60 7.36 9.59 11.98
C LEU A 60 6.54 10.19 10.83
N GLU A 61 5.22 9.96 10.84
CA GLU A 61 4.26 10.48 9.85
C GLU A 61 3.95 11.98 10.05
N GLY A 62 4.29 12.53 11.21
CA GLY A 62 3.99 13.92 11.56
C GLY A 62 2.61 14.13 12.17
N GLY A 63 1.97 13.04 12.60
CA GLY A 63 0.70 13.04 13.29
C GLY A 63 0.83 13.02 14.82
N LYS A 64 -0.32 12.99 15.48
CA LYS A 64 -0.45 12.91 16.93
C LYS A 64 -0.96 11.54 17.40
N TYR A 65 -1.83 10.92 16.62
CA TYR A 65 -2.45 9.63 16.91
C TYR A 65 -2.19 8.65 15.77
N SER A 66 -1.83 7.41 16.13
CA SER A 66 -1.81 6.29 15.18
C SER A 66 -2.55 5.10 15.77
N PHE A 67 -3.21 4.34 14.90
CA PHE A 67 -4.01 3.16 15.23
C PHE A 67 -3.53 1.98 14.40
N ALA A 68 -2.85 1.04 15.04
CA ALA A 68 -2.34 -0.16 14.38
C ALA A 68 -3.43 -1.22 14.27
N THR A 69 -3.72 -1.65 13.06
CA THR A 69 -4.77 -2.60 12.71
C THR A 69 -4.21 -3.92 12.22
N SER A 70 -5.03 -4.98 12.22
CA SER A 70 -4.66 -6.33 11.82
C SER A 70 -4.36 -6.49 10.32
N SER A 71 -4.67 -5.48 9.49
CA SER A 71 -4.36 -5.45 8.05
C SER A 71 -4.58 -4.05 7.47
N GLY A 72 -4.04 -3.77 6.27
CA GLY A 72 -4.36 -2.54 5.53
C GLY A 72 -5.86 -2.40 5.27
N MET A 73 -6.56 -3.49 4.95
CA MET A 73 -8.01 -3.49 4.77
C MET A 73 -8.78 -3.12 6.05
N ALA A 74 -8.29 -3.55 7.22
CA ALA A 74 -8.85 -3.14 8.50
C ALA A 74 -8.63 -1.64 8.78
N SER A 75 -7.53 -1.06 8.29
CA SER A 75 -7.31 0.40 8.31
C SER A 75 -8.33 1.15 7.46
N ILE A 76 -8.60 0.68 6.24
CA ILE A 76 -9.61 1.29 5.36
C ILE A 76 -11.01 1.14 5.98
N GLN A 77 -11.34 -0.04 6.50
CA GLN A 77 -12.60 -0.26 7.22
C GLN A 77 -12.74 0.69 8.41
N LEU A 78 -11.68 0.90 9.19
CA LEU A 78 -11.68 1.83 10.32
C LEU A 78 -12.08 3.25 9.87
N ILE A 79 -11.51 3.72 8.76
CA ILE A 79 -11.80 5.03 8.19
C ILE A 79 -13.24 5.10 7.64
N CYS A 80 -13.74 4.05 6.99
CA CYS A 80 -15.10 4.02 6.45
C CYS A 80 -16.19 4.26 7.52
N ASN A 81 -15.91 3.98 8.80
CA ASN A 81 -16.87 4.25 9.89
C ASN A 81 -17.02 5.75 10.23
N LEU A 82 -16.22 6.63 9.65
CA LEU A 82 -16.43 8.08 9.76
C LEU A 82 -17.64 8.56 8.96
N PHE A 83 -18.07 7.82 7.94
CA PHE A 83 -19.08 8.24 6.97
C PHE A 83 -20.47 7.69 7.28
N LYS A 84 -21.47 8.41 6.81
CA LYS A 84 -22.89 8.14 7.01
C LYS A 84 -23.56 7.80 5.68
N PRO A 85 -24.76 7.19 5.70
CA PRO A 85 -25.54 6.98 4.49
C PRO A 85 -25.75 8.29 3.71
N ASN A 86 -25.57 8.23 2.39
CA ASN A 86 -25.58 9.31 1.40
C ASN A 86 -24.32 10.19 1.35
N ASP A 87 -23.34 10.01 2.24
CA ASP A 87 -22.05 10.64 2.04
C ASP A 87 -21.41 10.11 0.75
N GLU A 88 -20.69 11.00 0.06
CA GLU A 88 -19.95 10.69 -1.16
C GLU A 88 -18.45 10.85 -0.93
N ILE A 89 -17.69 9.88 -1.43
CA ILE A 89 -16.24 9.88 -1.38
C ILE A 89 -15.72 9.82 -2.82
N LEU A 90 -14.92 10.80 -3.21
CA LEU A 90 -14.19 10.74 -4.47
C LEU A 90 -12.95 9.86 -4.27
N VAL A 91 -12.70 8.95 -5.19
CA VAL A 91 -11.69 7.88 -5.06
C VAL A 91 -10.81 7.84 -6.30
N SER A 92 -9.52 7.58 -6.14
CA SER A 92 -8.62 7.35 -7.27
C SER A 92 -9.18 6.26 -8.19
N PHE A 93 -9.23 6.52 -9.51
CA PHE A 93 -9.78 5.57 -10.48
C PHE A 93 -8.98 4.28 -10.57
N ASP A 94 -7.67 4.36 -10.42
CA ASP A 94 -6.74 3.23 -10.39
C ASP A 94 -6.26 3.03 -8.95
N LEU A 95 -6.87 2.08 -8.22
CA LEU A 95 -6.55 1.78 -6.83
C LEU A 95 -6.53 0.26 -6.60
N TYR A 96 -6.02 -0.11 -5.44
CA TYR A 96 -5.93 -1.52 -5.03
C TYR A 96 -7.29 -2.23 -5.10
N GLY A 97 -7.33 -3.39 -5.78
CA GLY A 97 -8.57 -4.14 -5.99
C GLY A 97 -9.31 -4.56 -4.72
N GLY A 98 -8.58 -4.78 -3.59
CA GLY A 98 -9.20 -5.03 -2.29
C GLY A 98 -10.00 -3.84 -1.77
N THR A 99 -9.51 -2.63 -1.97
CA THR A 99 -10.19 -1.38 -1.61
C THR A 99 -11.46 -1.22 -2.43
N PHE A 100 -11.39 -1.47 -3.74
CA PHE A 100 -12.56 -1.46 -4.62
C PHE A 100 -13.67 -2.38 -4.11
N ARG A 101 -13.35 -3.65 -3.79
CA ARG A 101 -14.34 -4.61 -3.25
C ARG A 101 -14.97 -4.15 -1.94
N LEU A 102 -14.16 -3.56 -1.05
CA LEU A 102 -14.67 -3.04 0.22
C LEU A 102 -15.63 -1.87 0.00
N PHE A 103 -15.31 -0.95 -0.91
CA PHE A 103 -16.15 0.19 -1.24
C PHE A 103 -17.48 -0.24 -1.88
N GLU A 104 -17.45 -1.21 -2.81
CA GLU A 104 -18.65 -1.83 -3.36
C GLU A 104 -19.56 -2.42 -2.25
N PHE A 105 -18.96 -3.05 -1.23
CA PHE A 105 -19.68 -3.57 -0.09
C PHE A 105 -20.34 -2.43 0.72
N TYR A 106 -19.60 -1.36 1.01
CA TYR A 106 -20.11 -0.21 1.76
C TYR A 106 -21.21 0.54 0.99
N GLU A 107 -21.09 0.65 -0.31
CA GLU A 107 -22.14 1.24 -1.15
C GLU A 107 -23.44 0.44 -1.06
N LYS A 108 -23.36 -0.89 -1.20
CA LYS A 108 -24.52 -1.78 -1.17
C LYS A 108 -25.18 -1.88 0.22
N GLN A 109 -24.35 -1.94 1.29
CA GLN A 109 -24.85 -2.19 2.65
C GLN A 109 -25.18 -0.92 3.42
N TYR A 110 -24.45 0.15 3.21
CA TYR A 110 -24.53 1.37 4.03
C TYR A 110 -24.93 2.60 3.24
N ASN A 111 -25.15 2.47 1.92
CA ASN A 111 -25.51 3.57 1.02
C ASN A 111 -24.52 4.75 1.09
N ILE A 112 -23.22 4.46 1.25
CA ILE A 112 -22.13 5.41 1.09
C ILE A 112 -21.73 5.37 -0.39
N LYS A 113 -21.58 6.52 -1.04
CA LYS A 113 -21.27 6.61 -2.47
C LYS A 113 -19.77 6.72 -2.70
N PHE A 114 -19.24 5.96 -3.68
CA PHE A 114 -17.85 6.01 -4.10
C PHE A 114 -17.79 6.35 -5.58
N LYS A 115 -17.24 7.53 -5.89
CA LYS A 115 -17.09 8.00 -7.26
C LYS A 115 -15.61 7.97 -7.66
N TYR A 116 -15.30 7.12 -8.63
CA TYR A 116 -13.93 6.93 -9.13
C TYR A 116 -13.58 7.99 -10.16
N ILE A 117 -12.50 8.74 -9.93
CA ILE A 117 -12.06 9.86 -10.76
C ILE A 117 -10.54 9.87 -10.95
N ASP A 118 -10.07 10.57 -11.98
CA ASP A 118 -8.66 10.87 -12.15
C ASP A 118 -8.28 12.15 -11.38
N PHE A 119 -7.62 11.97 -10.23
CA PHE A 119 -7.15 13.10 -9.41
C PHE A 119 -6.01 13.90 -10.05
N SER A 120 -5.41 13.48 -11.15
CA SER A 120 -4.48 14.29 -11.93
C SER A 120 -5.19 15.34 -12.80
N ASN A 121 -6.48 15.15 -13.04
CA ASN A 121 -7.35 16.07 -13.80
C ASN A 121 -8.17 16.97 -12.86
N ILE A 122 -7.64 18.14 -12.55
CA ILE A 122 -8.27 19.09 -11.61
C ILE A 122 -9.66 19.55 -12.08
N ASP A 123 -9.88 19.65 -13.38
CA ASP A 123 -11.20 20.02 -13.91
C ASP A 123 -12.23 18.91 -13.63
N GLU A 124 -11.83 17.64 -13.75
CA GLU A 124 -12.67 16.50 -13.39
C GLU A 124 -12.95 16.46 -11.89
N VAL A 125 -11.95 16.73 -11.05
CA VAL A 125 -12.13 16.84 -9.59
C VAL A 125 -13.21 17.86 -9.27
N ASN A 126 -13.07 19.11 -9.78
CA ASN A 126 -14.04 20.19 -9.53
C ASN A 126 -15.44 19.85 -10.06
N ALA A 127 -15.54 19.28 -11.26
CA ALA A 127 -16.83 18.86 -11.84
C ALA A 127 -17.47 17.69 -11.09
N SER A 128 -16.71 16.95 -10.28
CA SER A 128 -17.17 15.79 -9.53
C SER A 128 -17.67 16.12 -8.13
N LEU A 129 -17.41 17.34 -7.64
CA LEU A 129 -17.87 17.77 -6.32
C LEU A 129 -19.41 17.92 -6.26
N THR A 130 -19.98 17.45 -5.17
CA THR A 130 -21.40 17.61 -4.84
C THR A 130 -21.56 18.12 -3.40
N GLU A 131 -22.77 18.50 -3.02
CA GLU A 131 -23.08 18.86 -1.62
C GLU A 131 -22.88 17.70 -0.62
N ASN A 132 -22.81 16.45 -1.13
CA ASN A 132 -22.62 15.24 -0.34
C ASN A 132 -21.17 14.77 -0.31
N THR A 133 -20.27 15.38 -1.06
CA THR A 133 -18.85 15.01 -1.05
C THR A 133 -18.26 15.31 0.33
N ARG A 134 -17.66 14.29 0.97
CA ARG A 134 -17.09 14.36 2.32
C ARG A 134 -15.62 14.05 2.38
N ALA A 135 -15.11 13.27 1.42
CA ALA A 135 -13.70 12.91 1.42
C ALA A 135 -13.15 12.68 0.02
N PHE A 136 -11.84 12.89 -0.10
CA PHE A 136 -10.99 12.35 -1.16
C PHE A 136 -10.23 11.15 -0.61
N PHE A 137 -10.27 10.02 -1.28
CA PHE A 137 -9.45 8.85 -0.99
C PHE A 137 -8.45 8.67 -2.13
N ILE A 138 -7.17 8.93 -1.84
CA ILE A 138 -6.14 9.10 -2.87
C ILE A 138 -4.98 8.13 -2.63
N GLU A 139 -4.58 7.39 -3.66
CA GLU A 139 -3.28 6.73 -3.77
C GLU A 139 -2.33 7.67 -4.54
N PRO A 140 -1.27 8.23 -3.91
CA PRO A 140 -0.34 9.15 -4.59
C PRO A 140 0.43 8.54 -5.75
N ILE A 141 0.59 7.21 -5.71
CA ILE A 141 1.08 6.39 -6.82
C ILE A 141 0.08 5.26 -6.99
N SER A 142 -0.50 5.17 -8.17
CA SER A 142 -1.53 4.18 -8.47
C SER A 142 -0.98 2.76 -8.61
N ASN A 143 -1.86 1.77 -8.51
CA ASN A 143 -1.54 0.35 -8.58
C ASN A 143 -2.55 -0.39 -9.47
N PRO A 144 -2.15 -0.95 -10.63
CA PRO A 144 -0.77 -1.30 -11.00
C PRO A 144 -0.07 -0.35 -11.99
N LEU A 145 -0.66 0.77 -12.40
CA LEU A 145 -0.17 1.56 -13.54
C LEU A 145 0.91 2.58 -13.18
N MET A 146 1.23 2.76 -11.89
CA MET A 146 2.31 3.63 -11.42
C MET A 146 2.13 5.13 -11.75
N PHE A 147 0.92 5.60 -12.01
CA PHE A 147 0.64 7.03 -12.19
C PHE A 147 0.89 7.79 -10.88
N SER A 148 1.49 8.97 -10.99
CA SER A 148 1.72 9.85 -9.84
C SER A 148 0.71 11.00 -9.84
N VAL A 149 0.14 11.28 -8.67
CA VAL A 149 -0.79 12.38 -8.44
C VAL A 149 -0.08 13.47 -7.64
N ASP A 150 -0.23 14.73 -8.06
CA ASP A 150 0.18 15.90 -7.29
C ASP A 150 -0.91 16.19 -6.24
N LEU A 151 -0.55 16.16 -4.97
CA LEU A 151 -1.49 16.33 -3.87
C LEU A 151 -1.74 17.79 -3.49
N ASP A 152 -0.82 18.70 -3.79
CA ASP A 152 -0.91 20.12 -3.35
C ASP A 152 -2.20 20.81 -3.81
N PRO A 153 -2.60 20.76 -5.09
CA PRO A 153 -3.86 21.36 -5.53
C PRO A 153 -5.08 20.70 -4.91
N LEU A 154 -5.01 19.40 -4.59
CA LEU A 154 -6.10 18.65 -3.99
C LEU A 154 -6.33 19.03 -2.53
N TYR A 155 -5.27 19.30 -1.77
CA TYR A 155 -5.38 19.85 -0.41
C TYR A 155 -6.08 21.22 -0.40
N ALA A 156 -5.76 22.09 -1.36
CA ALA A 156 -6.39 23.39 -1.47
C ALA A 156 -7.90 23.29 -1.75
N ILE A 157 -8.29 22.43 -2.70
CA ILE A 157 -9.70 22.18 -3.03
C ILE A 157 -10.43 21.58 -1.82
N ALA A 158 -9.84 20.59 -1.17
CA ALA A 158 -10.45 19.93 -0.02
C ALA A 158 -10.67 20.91 1.14
N GLN A 159 -9.71 21.79 1.40
CA GLN A 159 -9.84 22.83 2.42
C GLN A 159 -10.95 23.84 2.09
N GLU A 160 -11.05 24.30 0.84
CA GLU A 160 -12.09 25.23 0.39
C GLU A 160 -13.50 24.66 0.59
N HIS A 161 -13.67 23.36 0.37
CA HIS A 161 -14.98 22.66 0.43
C HIS A 161 -15.23 21.92 1.75
N ASN A 162 -14.33 21.98 2.75
CA ASN A 162 -14.39 21.23 4.01
C ASN A 162 -14.51 19.71 3.76
N ILE A 163 -13.74 19.19 2.84
CA ILE A 163 -13.66 17.78 2.46
C ILE A 163 -12.42 17.18 3.15
N LEU A 164 -12.55 15.98 3.74
CA LEU A 164 -11.42 15.26 4.33
C LEU A 164 -10.52 14.69 3.24
N THR A 165 -9.22 14.79 3.44
CA THR A 165 -8.21 14.16 2.59
C THR A 165 -7.67 12.90 3.25
N ILE A 166 -7.86 11.75 2.61
CA ILE A 166 -7.42 10.43 3.05
C ILE A 166 -6.38 9.93 2.06
N ILE A 167 -5.14 9.77 2.52
CA ILE A 167 -4.02 9.38 1.67
C ILE A 167 -3.57 7.96 2.02
N ASP A 168 -3.70 7.04 1.07
CA ASP A 168 -3.02 5.73 1.17
C ASP A 168 -1.56 5.88 0.74
N ASN A 169 -0.69 6.06 1.73
CA ASN A 169 0.73 6.33 1.54
C ASN A 169 1.58 5.04 1.56
N THR A 170 0.97 3.89 1.27
CA THR A 170 1.62 2.56 1.36
C THR A 170 2.88 2.47 0.50
N PHE A 171 2.89 3.00 -0.73
CA PHE A 171 4.04 2.91 -1.63
C PHE A 171 5.18 3.85 -1.25
N LEU A 172 4.84 5.07 -0.83
CA LEU A 172 5.85 6.08 -0.50
C LEU A 172 6.40 5.93 0.91
N THR A 173 5.62 5.40 1.84
CA THR A 173 5.97 5.30 3.26
C THR A 173 6.29 6.66 3.90
N PRO A 174 6.35 6.79 5.22
CA PRO A 174 6.76 8.05 5.85
C PRO A 174 8.23 8.42 5.56
N TYR A 175 9.00 7.53 4.94
CA TYR A 175 10.36 7.84 4.51
C TYR A 175 10.41 8.76 3.30
N LEU A 176 9.62 8.49 2.26
CA LEU A 176 9.62 9.29 1.02
C LEU A 176 8.58 10.43 1.03
N SER A 177 7.46 10.27 1.74
CA SER A 177 6.42 11.30 1.85
C SER A 177 5.81 11.31 3.24
N THR A 178 5.37 12.48 3.71
CA THR A 178 4.68 12.66 4.99
C THR A 178 3.45 13.55 4.78
N PRO A 179 2.39 13.01 4.15
CA PRO A 179 1.24 13.80 3.70
C PRO A 179 0.55 14.61 4.80
N LEU A 180 0.55 14.15 6.06
CA LEU A 180 0.01 14.93 7.20
C LEU A 180 0.72 16.26 7.39
N LYS A 181 2.01 16.40 7.04
CA LYS A 181 2.74 17.66 7.12
C LYS A 181 2.43 18.60 5.97
N ASP A 182 1.95 18.03 4.87
CA ASP A 182 1.70 18.73 3.62
C ASP A 182 0.22 19.17 3.50
N GLY A 183 -0.66 18.67 4.41
CA GLY A 183 -2.07 19.11 4.47
C GLY A 183 -3.11 17.99 4.47
N ALA A 184 -2.70 16.72 4.49
CA ALA A 184 -3.63 15.60 4.62
C ALA A 184 -4.26 15.55 6.02
N ASP A 185 -5.52 15.11 6.10
CA ASP A 185 -6.23 14.91 7.38
C ASP A 185 -5.97 13.50 7.94
N ILE A 186 -5.97 12.50 7.08
CA ILE A 186 -5.81 11.09 7.44
C ILE A 186 -4.80 10.46 6.49
N VAL A 187 -3.83 9.76 7.08
CA VAL A 187 -2.88 8.93 6.31
C VAL A 187 -3.01 7.49 6.75
N LEU A 188 -3.11 6.58 5.81
CA LEU A 188 -3.10 5.15 6.09
C LEU A 188 -1.96 4.46 5.34
N HIS A 189 -1.58 3.29 5.86
CA HIS A 189 -0.64 2.38 5.22
C HIS A 189 -1.08 0.93 5.40
N SER A 190 -0.91 0.14 4.37
CA SER A 190 -0.73 -1.29 4.56
C SER A 190 0.68 -1.53 5.10
N ALA A 191 0.81 -1.66 6.43
CA ALA A 191 2.10 -1.90 7.07
C ALA A 191 2.70 -3.29 6.73
N THR A 192 1.89 -4.17 6.12
CA THR A 192 2.29 -5.45 5.51
C THR A 192 3.42 -5.28 4.48
N LYS A 193 3.51 -4.11 3.82
CA LYS A 193 4.38 -3.84 2.67
C LYS A 193 5.75 -3.34 3.14
N TYR A 194 6.27 -2.27 2.59
CA TYR A 194 7.60 -1.74 2.91
C TYR A 194 7.87 -1.52 4.40
N ILE A 195 6.84 -1.23 5.22
CA ILE A 195 6.99 -0.98 6.66
C ILE A 195 7.50 -2.23 7.37
N SER A 196 6.85 -3.39 7.19
CA SER A 196 7.38 -4.68 7.68
C SER A 196 8.60 -5.11 6.86
N GLY A 197 8.45 -5.13 5.55
CA GLY A 197 9.50 -5.33 4.56
C GLY A 197 10.12 -6.72 4.48
N HIS A 198 9.57 -7.72 5.18
CA HIS A 198 10.13 -9.06 5.27
C HIS A 198 9.10 -10.17 4.98
N ASN A 199 7.92 -9.81 4.43
CA ASN A 199 6.85 -10.75 4.04
C ASN A 199 6.35 -11.65 5.19
N ASP A 200 6.50 -11.22 6.45
CA ASP A 200 6.24 -12.00 7.67
C ASP A 200 5.17 -11.38 8.59
N VAL A 201 4.63 -10.20 8.25
CA VAL A 201 3.61 -9.47 9.03
C VAL A 201 2.47 -9.03 8.16
N LEU A 202 1.23 -9.27 8.61
CA LEU A 202 0.02 -8.66 8.07
C LEU A 202 -0.44 -7.56 9.02
N ALA A 203 -0.43 -6.31 8.57
CA ALA A 203 -0.76 -5.16 9.40
C ALA A 203 -1.22 -3.95 8.59
N GLY A 204 -1.91 -3.03 9.28
CA GLY A 204 -2.22 -1.70 8.80
C GLY A 204 -1.97 -0.65 9.86
N VAL A 205 -1.97 0.61 9.48
CA VAL A 205 -1.89 1.74 10.41
C VAL A 205 -2.62 2.95 9.81
N VAL A 206 -3.37 3.64 10.66
CA VAL A 206 -4.02 4.93 10.35
C VAL A 206 -3.41 5.98 11.24
N THR A 207 -3.06 7.13 10.70
CA THR A 207 -2.46 8.25 11.46
C THR A 207 -3.20 9.54 11.17
N VAL A 208 -3.44 10.33 12.22
CA VAL A 208 -4.09 11.65 12.16
C VAL A 208 -3.39 12.63 13.10
N ALA A 209 -3.56 13.94 12.83
CA ALA A 209 -3.05 15.01 13.67
C ALA A 209 -4.17 15.69 14.49
N ASP A 210 -5.39 15.72 13.97
CA ASP A 210 -6.56 16.35 14.60
C ASP A 210 -7.05 15.56 15.82
N ASP A 211 -7.42 16.27 16.90
CA ASP A 211 -7.84 15.67 18.16
C ASP A 211 -9.21 14.99 18.05
N ASN A 212 -10.16 15.57 17.31
CA ASN A 212 -11.51 15.01 17.17
C ASN A 212 -11.47 13.74 16.32
N LEU A 213 -10.73 13.75 15.20
CA LEU A 213 -10.50 12.55 14.40
C LEU A 213 -9.78 11.48 15.20
N GLY A 214 -8.77 11.86 16.00
CA GLY A 214 -8.04 10.95 16.87
C GLY A 214 -8.94 10.28 17.90
N GLU A 215 -9.80 11.04 18.57
CA GLU A 215 -10.75 10.50 19.55
C GLU A 215 -11.74 9.55 18.89
N LEU A 216 -12.36 9.96 17.77
CA LEU A 216 -13.37 9.19 17.07
C LEU A 216 -12.80 7.89 16.47
N LEU A 217 -11.66 7.94 15.80
CA LEU A 217 -10.98 6.76 15.28
C LEU A 217 -10.53 5.82 16.41
N GLY A 218 -10.08 6.36 17.55
CA GLY A 218 -9.73 5.54 18.71
C GLY A 218 -10.93 4.79 19.28
N GLN A 219 -12.11 5.42 19.33
CA GLN A 219 -13.36 4.76 19.73
C GLN A 219 -13.71 3.64 18.75
N PHE A 220 -13.69 3.90 17.44
CA PHE A 220 -13.99 2.88 16.42
C PHE A 220 -12.96 1.74 16.44
N HIS A 221 -11.67 2.05 16.57
CA HIS A 221 -10.60 1.05 16.65
C HIS A 221 -10.85 0.05 17.80
N ASN A 222 -11.20 0.57 18.99
CA ASN A 222 -11.55 -0.26 20.13
C ASN A 222 -12.86 -1.05 19.94
N MET A 223 -13.89 -0.45 19.34
CA MET A 223 -15.19 -1.12 19.09
C MET A 223 -15.09 -2.23 18.06
N ILE A 224 -14.43 -1.97 16.93
CA ILE A 224 -14.24 -2.94 15.85
C ILE A 224 -13.34 -4.09 16.31
N GLY A 225 -12.29 -3.76 17.09
CA GLY A 225 -11.40 -4.75 17.67
C GLY A 225 -10.39 -5.37 16.71
N ALA A 226 -10.28 -4.88 15.46
CA ALA A 226 -9.27 -5.33 14.50
C ALA A 226 -7.89 -4.75 14.82
N THR A 227 -7.47 -4.85 16.08
CA THR A 227 -6.21 -4.29 16.60
C THR A 227 -5.03 -5.20 16.30
N LEU A 228 -3.87 -4.61 16.07
CA LEU A 228 -2.64 -5.36 15.77
C LEU A 228 -2.13 -6.10 17.03
N SER A 229 -1.58 -7.30 16.83
CA SER A 229 -0.98 -8.10 17.90
C SER A 229 0.29 -7.43 18.46
N PRO A 230 0.66 -7.68 19.74
CA PRO A 230 1.93 -7.20 20.29
C PRO A 230 3.16 -7.74 19.54
N PHE A 231 3.12 -8.99 19.11
CA PHE A 231 4.25 -9.60 18.39
C PHE A 231 4.45 -8.95 17.02
N ASP A 232 3.38 -8.77 16.24
CA ASP A 232 3.46 -8.10 14.95
C ASP A 232 3.87 -6.63 15.09
N SER A 233 3.39 -5.95 16.14
CA SER A 233 3.83 -4.57 16.47
C SER A 233 5.34 -4.48 16.71
N TYR A 234 5.92 -5.46 17.39
CA TYR A 234 7.37 -5.56 17.58
C TYR A 234 8.11 -5.77 16.24
N LEU A 235 7.59 -6.67 15.38
CA LEU A 235 8.18 -6.91 14.06
C LEU A 235 8.11 -5.67 13.17
N LEU A 236 7.03 -4.88 13.24
CA LEU A 236 6.93 -3.60 12.51
C LEU A 236 8.00 -2.59 12.98
N VAL A 237 8.22 -2.46 14.29
CA VAL A 237 9.30 -1.61 14.82
C VAL A 237 10.66 -2.07 14.30
N ARG A 238 10.89 -3.37 14.26
CA ARG A 238 12.12 -3.96 13.71
C ARG A 238 12.27 -3.66 12.21
N GLY A 239 11.21 -3.83 11.43
CA GLY A 239 11.17 -3.52 9.99
C GLY A 239 11.47 -2.04 9.70
N LEU A 240 10.87 -1.13 10.47
CA LEU A 240 11.10 0.31 10.33
C LEU A 240 12.56 0.72 10.49
N LYS A 241 13.33 0.05 11.36
CA LYS A 241 14.75 0.37 11.57
C LYS A 241 15.61 0.29 10.31
N THR A 242 15.22 -0.54 9.37
CA THR A 242 15.93 -0.75 8.09
C THR A 242 15.16 -0.24 6.88
N LEU A 243 13.99 0.39 7.07
CA LEU A 243 13.13 0.83 5.98
C LEU A 243 13.89 1.68 4.94
N HIS A 244 14.64 2.69 5.40
CA HIS A 244 15.39 3.58 4.51
C HIS A 244 16.42 2.83 3.66
N LEU A 245 17.17 1.87 4.24
CA LEU A 245 18.17 1.08 3.52
C LEU A 245 17.53 0.20 2.44
N ARG A 246 16.42 -0.46 2.80
CA ARG A 246 15.69 -1.33 1.87
C ARG A 246 15.03 -0.54 0.75
N LEU A 247 14.36 0.56 1.08
CA LEU A 247 13.64 1.35 0.11
C LEU A 247 14.59 2.10 -0.85
N ASP A 248 15.72 2.63 -0.36
CA ASP A 248 16.75 3.24 -1.20
C ASP A 248 17.32 2.21 -2.19
N ARG A 249 17.66 1.00 -1.72
CA ARG A 249 18.20 -0.06 -2.59
C ARG A 249 17.15 -0.55 -3.60
N ALA A 250 15.92 -0.81 -3.18
CA ALA A 250 14.84 -1.24 -4.06
C ALA A 250 14.52 -0.18 -5.13
N THR A 251 14.50 1.10 -4.74
CA THR A 251 14.26 2.22 -5.67
C THR A 251 15.41 2.36 -6.69
N GLU A 252 16.66 2.22 -6.25
CA GLU A 252 17.79 2.25 -7.16
C GLU A 252 17.74 1.10 -8.17
N ASN A 253 17.44 -0.12 -7.69
CA ASN A 253 17.28 -1.28 -8.55
C ASN A 253 16.13 -1.09 -9.55
N ALA A 254 14.96 -0.61 -9.09
CA ALA A 254 13.81 -0.36 -9.95
C ALA A 254 14.11 0.69 -11.04
N ARG A 255 14.81 1.78 -10.68
CA ARG A 255 15.21 2.82 -11.64
C ARG A 255 16.09 2.23 -12.74
N LYS A 256 17.18 1.52 -12.35
CA LYS A 256 18.09 0.88 -13.31
C LYS A 256 17.35 -0.13 -14.20
N LEU A 257 16.46 -0.92 -13.59
CA LEU A 257 15.68 -1.91 -14.30
C LEU A 257 14.72 -1.26 -15.31
N ALA A 258 14.01 -0.20 -14.90
CA ALA A 258 13.12 0.54 -15.78
C ALA A 258 13.86 1.12 -16.99
N GLU A 259 15.05 1.73 -16.77
CA GLU A 259 15.90 2.25 -17.85
C GLU A 259 16.35 1.14 -18.82
N SER A 260 16.81 0.00 -18.30
CA SER A 260 17.33 -1.10 -19.11
C SER A 260 16.22 -1.82 -19.90
N LEU A 261 15.04 -2.02 -19.30
CA LEU A 261 13.93 -2.73 -19.92
C LEU A 261 13.29 -1.95 -21.06
N GLN A 262 13.39 -0.61 -21.10
CA GLN A 262 12.89 0.20 -22.23
C GLN A 262 13.50 -0.17 -23.57
N SER A 263 14.72 -0.68 -23.58
CA SER A 263 15.43 -1.09 -24.80
C SER A 263 15.19 -2.56 -25.20
N VAL A 264 14.46 -3.32 -24.37
CA VAL A 264 14.24 -4.76 -24.58
C VAL A 264 13.09 -4.98 -25.56
N ASN A 265 13.38 -5.60 -26.70
CA ASN A 265 12.42 -5.73 -27.81
C ASN A 265 11.13 -6.49 -27.48
N SER A 266 11.12 -7.34 -26.44
CA SER A 266 9.93 -8.10 -25.99
C SER A 266 8.99 -7.27 -25.11
N ILE A 267 9.40 -6.10 -24.67
CA ILE A 267 8.61 -5.19 -23.83
C ILE A 267 8.01 -4.11 -24.72
N GLU A 268 6.73 -3.86 -24.55
CA GLU A 268 5.99 -2.81 -25.23
C GLU A 268 6.07 -1.51 -24.45
N GLU A 269 5.91 -1.59 -23.11
CA GLU A 269 5.83 -0.44 -22.23
C GLU A 269 6.47 -0.73 -20.88
N VAL A 270 7.10 0.27 -20.28
CA VAL A 270 7.60 0.27 -18.91
C VAL A 270 6.96 1.43 -18.15
N LEU A 271 6.17 1.13 -17.14
CA LEU A 271 5.48 2.09 -16.29
C LEU A 271 6.23 2.23 -14.96
N TYR A 272 6.76 3.41 -14.68
CA TYR A 272 7.55 3.68 -13.48
C TYR A 272 7.39 5.12 -13.01
N SER A 273 6.99 5.30 -11.75
CA SER A 273 6.80 6.63 -11.16
C SER A 273 8.10 7.39 -10.87
N GLY A 274 9.26 6.72 -10.93
CA GLY A 274 10.55 7.30 -10.57
C GLY A 274 10.83 7.38 -9.06
N ARG A 275 9.95 6.89 -8.19
CA ARG A 275 9.99 7.19 -6.75
C ARG A 275 10.13 6.00 -5.81
N THR A 276 9.78 4.80 -6.24
CA THR A 276 9.72 3.61 -5.36
C THR A 276 10.37 2.39 -6.00
N GLY A 277 10.40 1.26 -5.29
CA GLY A 277 10.78 -0.05 -5.83
C GLY A 277 9.71 -0.71 -6.71
N MET A 278 8.64 0.01 -7.07
CA MET A 278 7.54 -0.52 -7.87
C MET A 278 7.65 -0.07 -9.31
N LEU A 279 7.48 -0.99 -10.24
CA LEU A 279 7.28 -0.71 -11.67
C LEU A 279 6.33 -1.72 -12.30
N SER A 280 5.78 -1.41 -13.46
CA SER A 280 5.05 -2.37 -14.27
C SER A 280 5.63 -2.44 -15.68
N ILE A 281 5.51 -3.60 -16.30
CA ILE A 281 5.91 -3.82 -17.70
C ILE A 281 4.75 -4.43 -18.46
N ARG A 282 4.63 -4.06 -19.72
CA ARG A 282 3.70 -4.68 -20.65
C ARG A 282 4.50 -5.47 -21.69
N LEU A 283 4.21 -6.75 -21.81
CA LEU A 283 4.83 -7.58 -22.84
C LEU A 283 4.16 -7.35 -24.20
N LYS A 284 4.91 -7.47 -25.28
CA LYS A 284 4.33 -7.50 -26.62
C LYS A 284 3.49 -8.75 -26.83
N GLN A 285 2.49 -8.66 -27.69
CA GLN A 285 1.50 -9.72 -27.94
C GLN A 285 2.09 -11.03 -28.49
N ASP A 286 3.27 -11.01 -29.08
CA ASP A 286 4.00 -12.20 -29.54
C ASP A 286 4.78 -12.92 -28.40
N TYR A 287 4.63 -12.46 -27.14
CA TYR A 287 5.16 -13.11 -25.94
C TYR A 287 4.02 -13.66 -25.06
N SER A 288 4.31 -14.72 -24.32
CA SER A 288 3.37 -15.37 -23.41
C SER A 288 3.72 -15.02 -21.97
N VAL A 289 2.79 -14.35 -21.27
CA VAL A 289 2.93 -14.06 -19.83
C VAL A 289 3.05 -15.35 -19.03
N ASP A 290 2.25 -16.38 -19.33
CA ASP A 290 2.32 -17.68 -18.65
C ASP A 290 3.71 -18.33 -18.80
N ARG A 291 4.26 -18.40 -20.02
CA ARG A 291 5.63 -18.93 -20.22
C ARG A 291 6.69 -18.06 -19.53
N PHE A 292 6.52 -16.74 -19.49
CA PHE A 292 7.42 -15.85 -18.79
C PHE A 292 7.46 -16.19 -17.30
N LEU A 293 6.27 -16.27 -16.66
CA LEU A 293 6.15 -16.58 -15.23
C LEU A 293 6.63 -18.00 -14.87
N GLN A 294 6.50 -18.97 -15.78
CA GLN A 294 7.03 -20.32 -15.57
C GLN A 294 8.56 -20.43 -15.70
N ASN A 295 9.22 -19.41 -16.23
CA ASN A 295 10.66 -19.43 -16.49
C ASN A 295 11.47 -18.42 -15.69
N ILE A 296 10.87 -17.67 -14.77
CA ILE A 296 11.61 -16.90 -13.77
C ILE A 296 12.24 -17.87 -12.75
N ASP A 297 13.48 -17.62 -12.36
CA ASP A 297 14.25 -18.48 -11.45
C ASP A 297 14.54 -17.76 -10.11
N LEU A 298 14.89 -16.47 -10.14
CA LEU A 298 15.16 -15.64 -8.97
C LEU A 298 13.92 -14.90 -8.51
N CYS A 299 13.22 -14.23 -9.43
CA CYS A 299 12.02 -13.48 -9.14
C CYS A 299 10.89 -14.42 -8.72
N ILE A 300 10.04 -13.99 -7.81
CA ILE A 300 8.97 -14.81 -7.24
C ILE A 300 7.63 -14.40 -7.84
N PHE A 301 6.93 -15.33 -8.50
CA PHE A 301 5.55 -15.11 -8.93
C PHE A 301 4.62 -15.22 -7.74
N ALA A 302 4.26 -14.09 -7.14
CA ALA A 302 3.39 -14.02 -5.97
C ALA A 302 2.66 -12.68 -5.90
N GLU A 303 1.61 -12.65 -5.09
CA GLU A 303 0.98 -11.39 -4.67
C GLU A 303 1.76 -10.78 -3.51
N SER A 304 1.68 -9.51 -3.33
CA SER A 304 2.32 -8.63 -2.36
C SER A 304 3.37 -7.73 -3.00
N LEU A 305 4.05 -6.94 -2.17
CA LEU A 305 5.10 -6.00 -2.59
C LEU A 305 5.90 -5.48 -1.39
N GLY A 306 7.02 -4.84 -1.66
CA GLY A 306 7.79 -4.11 -0.65
C GLY A 306 8.61 -4.99 0.28
N GLY A 307 8.77 -6.28 -0.04
CA GLY A 307 9.67 -7.21 0.62
C GLY A 307 11.13 -7.00 0.23
N THR A 308 12.00 -7.87 0.76
CA THR A 308 13.42 -7.95 0.41
C THR A 308 13.63 -8.65 -0.92
N GLU A 309 12.74 -9.56 -1.30
CA GLU A 309 12.77 -10.32 -2.54
C GLU A 309 11.98 -9.61 -3.65
N THR A 310 12.40 -9.80 -4.89
CA THR A 310 11.70 -9.31 -6.08
C THR A 310 10.48 -10.16 -6.39
N PHE A 311 9.29 -9.56 -6.33
CA PHE A 311 8.02 -10.20 -6.69
C PHE A 311 7.52 -9.72 -8.05
N ILE A 312 6.95 -10.66 -8.81
CA ILE A 312 6.19 -10.38 -10.02
C ILE A 312 4.75 -10.80 -9.78
N THR A 313 3.82 -9.90 -10.03
CA THR A 313 2.37 -10.12 -9.90
C THR A 313 1.73 -9.97 -11.28
N PHE A 314 0.73 -10.79 -11.57
CA PHE A 314 -0.09 -10.68 -12.77
C PHE A 314 -1.45 -10.07 -12.41
N PRO A 315 -1.63 -8.74 -12.52
CA PRO A 315 -2.81 -8.05 -12.02
C PRO A 315 -4.13 -8.59 -12.58
N TYR A 316 -4.14 -8.96 -13.85
CA TYR A 316 -5.35 -9.39 -14.58
C TYR A 316 -6.09 -10.56 -13.90
N THR A 317 -5.35 -11.55 -13.35
CA THR A 317 -5.93 -12.75 -12.71
C THR A 317 -5.74 -12.82 -11.20
N GLN A 318 -4.94 -11.91 -10.62
CA GLN A 318 -4.66 -11.89 -9.18
C GLN A 318 -5.33 -10.70 -8.49
N THR A 319 -4.69 -9.54 -8.49
CA THR A 319 -5.16 -8.40 -7.68
C THR A 319 -6.45 -7.75 -8.18
N HIS A 320 -6.81 -7.94 -9.46
CA HIS A 320 -8.00 -7.37 -10.11
C HIS A 320 -8.94 -8.46 -10.68
N VAL A 321 -8.84 -9.69 -10.19
CA VAL A 321 -9.63 -10.82 -10.70
C VAL A 321 -11.15 -10.58 -10.63
N ASP A 322 -11.63 -9.91 -9.59
CA ASP A 322 -13.06 -9.66 -9.37
C ASP A 322 -13.60 -8.44 -10.15
N MET A 323 -12.74 -7.71 -10.85
CA MET A 323 -13.14 -6.60 -11.71
C MET A 323 -13.60 -7.14 -13.06
N ALA A 324 -14.70 -6.62 -13.60
CA ALA A 324 -15.17 -6.98 -14.93
C ALA A 324 -14.12 -6.63 -16.00
N ASP A 325 -14.02 -7.45 -17.06
CA ASP A 325 -12.98 -7.27 -18.09
C ASP A 325 -13.10 -5.90 -18.79
N GLU A 326 -14.33 -5.43 -19.05
CA GLU A 326 -14.56 -4.09 -19.60
C GLU A 326 -14.01 -2.96 -18.70
N GLU A 327 -14.04 -3.16 -17.39
CA GLU A 327 -13.52 -2.19 -16.43
C GLU A 327 -11.99 -2.27 -16.32
N LYS A 328 -11.43 -3.47 -16.43
CA LYS A 328 -9.96 -3.67 -16.54
C LYS A 328 -9.42 -2.98 -17.80
N ASP A 329 -10.09 -3.18 -18.93
CA ASP A 329 -9.69 -2.58 -20.21
C ASP A 329 -9.71 -1.06 -20.17
N LYS A 330 -10.77 -0.46 -19.58
CA LYS A 330 -10.85 1.01 -19.37
C LYS A 330 -9.71 1.56 -18.54
N ARG A 331 -9.22 0.76 -17.59
CA ARG A 331 -8.10 1.11 -16.71
C ARG A 331 -6.74 0.74 -17.28
N GLY A 332 -6.67 0.14 -18.47
CA GLY A 332 -5.44 -0.30 -19.11
C GLY A 332 -4.80 -1.53 -18.44
N ILE A 333 -5.59 -2.35 -17.74
CA ILE A 333 -5.14 -3.59 -17.10
C ILE A 333 -5.50 -4.76 -18.05
N ASP A 334 -4.55 -5.17 -18.88
CA ASP A 334 -4.72 -6.24 -19.83
C ASP A 334 -3.93 -7.52 -19.49
N GLU A 335 -4.08 -8.54 -20.33
CA GLU A 335 -3.44 -9.85 -20.18
C GLU A 335 -1.91 -9.85 -20.45
N TYR A 336 -1.31 -8.68 -20.74
CA TYR A 336 0.13 -8.53 -20.98
C TYR A 336 0.82 -7.72 -19.89
N LEU A 337 0.07 -7.10 -18.98
CA LEU A 337 0.58 -6.27 -17.89
C LEU A 337 1.10 -7.13 -16.74
N LEU A 338 2.34 -6.89 -16.33
CA LEU A 338 2.98 -7.47 -15.16
C LEU A 338 3.43 -6.37 -14.22
N ARG A 339 3.14 -6.50 -12.93
CA ARG A 339 3.63 -5.59 -11.89
C ARG A 339 4.81 -6.22 -11.16
N LEU A 340 5.90 -5.46 -11.02
CA LEU A 340 7.13 -5.87 -10.36
C LEU A 340 7.31 -5.05 -9.07
N SER A 341 7.52 -5.75 -7.96
CA SER A 341 8.01 -5.17 -6.71
C SER A 341 9.46 -5.55 -6.56
N ILE A 342 10.33 -4.62 -6.83
CA ILE A 342 11.77 -4.87 -6.86
C ILE A 342 12.32 -4.92 -5.43
N GLY A 343 13.08 -5.95 -5.16
CA GLY A 343 13.74 -6.21 -3.89
C GLY A 343 15.13 -5.59 -3.80
N ILE A 344 15.91 -6.12 -2.85
CA ILE A 344 17.25 -5.60 -2.51
C ILE A 344 18.38 -6.47 -3.04
N GLU A 345 18.08 -7.45 -3.87
CA GLU A 345 19.05 -8.33 -4.54
C GLU A 345 20.01 -7.51 -5.41
N ASP A 346 21.03 -8.13 -5.96
CA ASP A 346 21.86 -7.47 -6.95
C ASP A 346 21.08 -7.22 -8.24
N TYR A 347 21.14 -5.98 -8.73
CA TYR A 347 20.44 -5.53 -9.94
C TYR A 347 20.69 -6.45 -11.13
N GLU A 348 21.92 -6.86 -11.35
CA GLU A 348 22.30 -7.69 -12.50
C GLU A 348 21.61 -9.05 -12.45
N ASP A 349 21.48 -9.65 -11.27
CA ASP A 349 20.82 -10.95 -11.11
C ASP A 349 19.32 -10.84 -11.43
N ILE A 350 18.64 -9.78 -10.97
CA ILE A 350 17.23 -9.51 -11.29
C ILE A 350 17.06 -9.32 -12.81
N TYR A 351 17.95 -8.50 -13.41
CA TYR A 351 17.87 -8.19 -14.84
C TYR A 351 18.09 -9.42 -15.70
N GLN A 352 19.10 -10.24 -15.39
CA GLN A 352 19.40 -11.47 -16.13
C GLN A 352 18.27 -12.51 -15.98
N ASP A 353 17.64 -12.62 -14.81
CA ASP A 353 16.50 -13.51 -14.62
C ASP A 353 15.31 -13.11 -15.50
N ILE A 354 14.98 -11.82 -15.55
CA ILE A 354 13.93 -11.30 -16.43
C ILE A 354 14.27 -11.54 -17.90
N LEU A 355 15.50 -11.28 -18.35
CA LEU A 355 15.91 -11.46 -19.74
C LEU A 355 15.85 -12.92 -20.20
N GLN A 356 16.32 -13.86 -19.36
CA GLN A 356 16.26 -15.28 -19.70
C GLN A 356 14.82 -15.80 -19.78
N ALA A 357 13.94 -15.33 -18.88
CA ALA A 357 12.52 -15.68 -18.90
C ALA A 357 11.81 -15.09 -20.14
N LEU A 358 12.09 -13.83 -20.50
CA LEU A 358 11.58 -13.21 -21.72
C LEU A 358 12.01 -13.98 -22.98
N LYS A 359 13.26 -14.40 -23.07
CA LYS A 359 13.76 -15.18 -24.19
C LYS A 359 13.01 -16.50 -24.38
N LYS A 360 12.62 -17.16 -23.30
CA LYS A 360 11.88 -18.43 -23.31
C LYS A 360 10.36 -18.23 -23.52
N SER A 361 9.85 -17.03 -23.35
CA SER A 361 8.42 -16.72 -23.42
C SER A 361 7.89 -16.37 -24.79
N LYS A 362 8.75 -16.24 -25.81
CA LYS A 362 8.32 -15.95 -27.19
C LYS A 362 7.37 -17.02 -27.69
N LYS A 363 6.19 -16.61 -28.19
CA LYS A 363 5.24 -17.53 -28.83
C LYS A 363 5.88 -18.08 -30.07
N GLU A 364 5.83 -19.41 -30.26
CA GLU A 364 6.23 -20.00 -31.52
C GLU A 364 5.28 -19.48 -32.60
N GLY A 365 5.82 -18.89 -33.66
CA GLY A 365 5.02 -18.48 -34.83
C GLY A 365 4.24 -19.68 -35.32
N VAL A 366 2.93 -19.52 -35.54
CA VAL A 366 2.13 -20.57 -36.15
C VAL A 366 2.79 -20.86 -37.49
N SER A 367 3.52 -21.96 -37.56
CA SER A 367 4.17 -22.41 -38.78
C SER A 367 3.09 -22.54 -39.83
N LEU A 368 3.25 -21.89 -40.99
CA LEU A 368 2.37 -22.05 -42.16
C LEU A 368 2.12 -23.53 -42.47
N TRP A 369 3.02 -24.41 -42.05
CA TRP A 369 2.89 -25.86 -42.16
C TRP A 369 1.78 -26.44 -41.26
N ALA A 370 1.46 -25.84 -40.11
CA ALA A 370 0.37 -26.27 -39.22
C ALA A 370 -1.01 -25.83 -39.75
N ILE A 371 -1.09 -24.76 -40.53
CA ILE A 371 -2.31 -24.29 -41.18
C ILE A 371 -2.64 -25.21 -42.37
N GLN A 372 -1.64 -25.68 -43.12
CA GLN A 372 -1.86 -26.62 -44.24
C GLN A 372 -2.33 -28.01 -43.79
N LYS A 373 -1.98 -28.47 -42.57
CA LYS A 373 -2.44 -29.76 -42.01
C LYS A 373 -3.89 -29.75 -41.51
N LYS A 374 -4.51 -28.58 -41.28
CA LYS A 374 -5.94 -28.48 -40.91
C LYS A 374 -6.88 -28.31 -42.08
N LEU A 375 -6.35 -28.21 -43.31
CA LEU A 375 -7.13 -28.04 -44.52
C LEU A 375 -7.11 -29.30 -45.43
N HIS A 376 -6.55 -30.40 -44.95
CA HIS A 376 -6.62 -31.75 -45.49
C HIS A 376 -7.13 -32.71 -44.40
#